data_283ac9165fefe61d7abd97a696615de7
#
_entry.id   283ac9165fefe61d7abd97a696615de7
#
_cell.length_a   1.000
_cell.length_b   1.000
_cell.length_c   1.000
_cell.angle_alpha   90.00
_cell.angle_beta   90.00
_cell.angle_gamma   90.00
#
_symmetry.space_group_name_H-M   'P 1'
#
loop_
_entity.id
_entity.type
_entity.pdbx_description
1 polymer ?
#
loop_
_entity_poly.entity_id
_entity_poly.type
_entity_poly.pdbx_seq_one_letter_code
_entity_poly.pdbx_strand_id
1 'polypeptide(L)'
;MTIRKGQEWGHFEERPSDLQLVADDVAACEVVSKCVIESSSTLNLSILKSDMARTLGITGATNLNSQMLCTKFDVIEATYVLTKSEETIRRCFIGRAFISEKLFFGRTIAVLNSSFVGNRDWAPKAHPNDGKLDLVELDGSMNVRQRLTALKLMKSGSHLPHPKIRYNQLSEYEYATDRSASLSIEGVRIGSIRHCFFNVLPDAVNLYW
;
A
#
# COMPACT_ATOMS: atom_id res chain seq x y z
N MET A 1 7.33 16.82 0.20
CA MET A 1 6.30 17.89 0.08
C MET A 1 5.07 17.22 -0.51
N THR A 2 4.03 17.05 0.26
CA THR A 2 2.77 16.42 -0.17
C THR A 2 2.17 17.16 -1.37
N ILE A 3 1.76 16.43 -2.39
CA ILE A 3 1.17 17.00 -3.60
C ILE A 3 -0.09 17.81 -3.28
N ARG A 4 -0.26 18.94 -3.97
CA ARG A 4 -1.48 19.76 -3.90
C ARG A 4 -2.24 19.68 -5.21
N LYS A 5 -3.56 19.76 -5.15
CA LYS A 5 -4.41 19.77 -6.36
C LYS A 5 -3.94 20.84 -7.35
N GLY A 6 -3.68 20.44 -8.60
CA GLY A 6 -3.21 21.31 -9.68
C GLY A 6 -1.68 21.49 -9.75
N GLN A 7 -0.89 20.82 -8.92
CA GLN A 7 0.55 20.73 -9.10
C GLN A 7 0.89 19.57 -10.05
N GLU A 8 1.89 19.80 -10.91
CA GLU A 8 2.48 18.70 -11.67
C GLU A 8 3.13 17.71 -10.71
N TRP A 9 2.82 16.44 -10.89
CA TRP A 9 3.37 15.36 -10.10
C TRP A 9 4.32 14.54 -10.96
N GLY A 10 5.60 14.69 -10.65
CA GLY A 10 6.68 14.11 -11.41
C GLY A 10 7.31 15.07 -12.42
N HIS A 11 8.53 14.77 -12.77
CA HIS A 11 9.33 15.47 -13.76
C HIS A 11 10.25 14.48 -14.45
N PHE A 12 10.65 14.81 -15.68
CA PHE A 12 11.65 14.03 -16.40
C PHE A 12 13.05 14.44 -15.96
N GLU A 13 13.87 13.46 -15.62
CA GLU A 13 15.27 13.67 -15.27
C GLU A 13 16.15 12.52 -15.78
N GLU A 14 17.46 12.70 -15.73
CA GLU A 14 18.40 11.66 -16.10
C GLU A 14 18.31 10.47 -15.13
N ARG A 15 18.45 9.27 -15.70
CA ARG A 15 18.46 8.04 -14.91
C ARG A 15 19.56 8.10 -13.85
N PRO A 16 19.23 7.99 -12.55
CA PRO A 16 20.22 8.01 -11.49
C PRO A 16 21.12 6.77 -11.55
N SER A 17 22.40 6.95 -11.23
CA SER A 17 23.40 5.87 -11.26
C SER A 17 23.16 4.80 -10.19
N ASP A 18 22.45 5.16 -9.11
CA ASP A 18 22.09 4.30 -7.98
C ASP A 18 20.66 3.75 -8.07
N LEU A 19 20.03 3.82 -9.26
CA LEU A 19 18.69 3.30 -9.49
C LEU A 19 18.64 1.81 -9.22
N GLN A 20 17.81 1.41 -8.24
CA GLN A 20 17.52 0.02 -7.94
C GLN A 20 16.32 -0.48 -8.74
N LEU A 21 16.54 -1.53 -9.52
CA LEU A 21 15.48 -2.16 -10.32
C LEU A 21 14.96 -3.41 -9.59
N VAL A 22 13.66 -3.44 -9.32
CA VAL A 22 13.01 -4.58 -8.65
C VAL A 22 11.89 -5.18 -9.51
N ALA A 23 11.62 -6.46 -9.28
CA ALA A 23 10.69 -7.22 -10.12
C ALA A 23 9.22 -6.84 -9.87
N ASP A 24 8.84 -6.64 -8.62
CA ASP A 24 7.46 -6.45 -8.19
C ASP A 24 7.37 -5.70 -6.84
N ASP A 25 6.14 -5.47 -6.37
CA ASP A 25 5.86 -4.78 -5.12
C ASP A 25 6.41 -5.53 -3.88
N VAL A 26 6.54 -6.86 -3.95
CA VAL A 26 7.12 -7.67 -2.86
C VAL A 26 8.61 -7.40 -2.71
N ALA A 27 9.34 -7.45 -3.83
CA ALA A 27 10.76 -7.12 -3.86
C ALA A 27 11.00 -5.65 -3.48
N ALA A 28 10.12 -4.74 -3.92
CA ALA A 28 10.16 -3.34 -3.51
C ALA A 28 10.01 -3.17 -2.00
N CYS A 29 9.07 -3.88 -1.38
CA CYS A 29 8.85 -3.86 0.07
C CYS A 29 10.11 -4.25 0.86
N GLU A 30 10.87 -5.24 0.40
CA GLU A 30 12.12 -5.67 1.05
C GLU A 30 13.19 -4.58 0.97
N VAL A 31 13.40 -4.00 -0.22
CA VAL A 31 14.37 -2.94 -0.44
C VAL A 31 14.00 -1.68 0.34
N VAL A 32 12.74 -1.25 0.26
CA VAL A 32 12.22 -0.07 0.97
C VAL A 32 12.34 -0.25 2.48
N SER A 33 11.95 -1.41 3.02
CA SER A 33 12.07 -1.68 4.46
C SER A 33 13.52 -1.55 4.94
N LYS A 34 14.47 -2.12 4.21
CA LYS A 34 15.87 -2.04 4.54
C LYS A 34 16.39 -0.61 4.48
N CYS A 35 16.15 0.11 3.38
CA CYS A 35 16.67 1.46 3.19
C CYS A 35 16.03 2.48 4.12
N VAL A 36 14.70 2.47 4.27
CA VAL A 36 13.97 3.46 5.08
C VAL A 36 14.20 3.26 6.58
N ILE A 37 14.32 2.01 7.03
CA ILE A 37 14.52 1.71 8.46
C ILE A 37 16.00 1.85 8.86
N GLU A 38 16.94 1.47 7.99
CA GLU A 38 18.37 1.41 8.30
C GLU A 38 19.15 2.65 7.87
N SER A 39 18.65 3.41 6.89
CA SER A 39 19.36 4.60 6.35
C SER A 39 18.43 5.78 6.12
N SER A 40 18.96 6.98 6.30
CA SER A 40 18.25 8.25 6.03
C SER A 40 18.38 8.76 4.58
N SER A 41 18.89 7.95 3.66
CA SER A 41 19.06 8.33 2.26
C SER A 41 17.79 8.07 1.46
N THR A 42 17.47 8.99 0.55
CA THR A 42 16.36 8.81 -0.38
C THR A 42 16.67 7.65 -1.32
N LEU A 43 15.74 6.71 -1.44
CA LEU A 43 15.85 5.53 -2.29
C LEU A 43 15.34 5.84 -3.69
N ASN A 44 16.14 5.57 -4.71
CA ASN A 44 15.77 5.63 -6.12
C ASN A 44 15.37 4.23 -6.59
N LEU A 45 14.11 4.03 -6.95
CA LEU A 45 13.53 2.73 -7.21
C LEU A 45 12.79 2.71 -8.56
N SER A 46 12.88 1.62 -9.28
CA SER A 46 12.03 1.31 -10.44
C SER A 46 11.46 -0.10 -10.32
N ILE A 47 10.16 -0.25 -10.55
CA ILE A 47 9.44 -1.50 -10.34
C ILE A 47 8.87 -1.99 -11.67
N LEU A 48 9.24 -3.22 -12.07
CA LEU A 48 8.83 -3.77 -13.37
C LEU A 48 7.35 -4.15 -13.43
N LYS A 49 6.80 -4.67 -12.32
CA LYS A 49 5.38 -5.04 -12.20
C LYS A 49 4.83 -4.53 -10.88
N SER A 50 3.93 -3.57 -10.94
CA SER A 50 3.41 -2.93 -9.74
C SER A 50 1.92 -2.59 -9.88
N ASP A 51 1.14 -2.85 -8.82
CA ASP A 51 -0.22 -2.33 -8.69
C ASP A 51 -0.18 -0.79 -8.57
N MET A 52 0.94 -0.24 -8.09
CA MET A 52 1.21 1.19 -8.05
C MET A 52 1.30 1.81 -9.44
N ALA A 53 2.04 1.20 -10.38
CA ALA A 53 2.11 1.66 -11.77
C ALA A 53 0.70 1.79 -12.39
N ARG A 54 -0.18 0.82 -12.09
CA ARG A 54 -1.57 0.87 -12.53
C ARG A 54 -2.36 2.02 -11.89
N THR A 55 -2.12 2.29 -10.61
CA THR A 55 -2.73 3.45 -9.90
C THR A 55 -2.37 4.77 -10.59
N LEU A 56 -1.17 4.85 -11.15
CA LEU A 56 -0.66 6.01 -11.89
C LEU A 56 -1.13 6.08 -13.35
N GLY A 57 -1.86 5.06 -13.82
CA GLY A 57 -2.24 4.94 -15.24
C GLY A 57 -1.08 4.57 -16.15
N ILE A 58 0.04 4.10 -15.62
CA ILE A 58 1.19 3.66 -16.40
C ILE A 58 0.88 2.27 -16.95
N THR A 59 0.74 2.16 -18.26
CA THR A 59 0.30 0.93 -18.95
C THR A 59 1.40 0.25 -19.77
N GLY A 60 2.63 0.63 -19.61
CA GLY A 60 3.78 0.10 -20.36
C GLY A 60 4.81 -0.59 -19.49
N ALA A 61 5.73 -1.31 -20.14
CA ALA A 61 6.96 -1.73 -19.48
C ALA A 61 7.78 -0.48 -19.11
N THR A 62 8.44 -0.53 -17.96
CA THR A 62 9.35 0.53 -17.53
C THR A 62 10.38 0.79 -18.62
N ASN A 63 10.43 2.00 -19.10
CA ASN A 63 11.38 2.41 -20.14
C ASN A 63 12.67 2.88 -19.47
N LEU A 64 13.70 2.05 -19.51
CA LEU A 64 15.02 2.34 -18.93
C LEU A 64 15.87 3.25 -19.83
N ASN A 65 15.27 4.27 -20.42
CA ASN A 65 15.95 5.28 -21.22
C ASN A 65 16.88 6.16 -20.37
N SER A 66 17.64 7.01 -21.03
CA SER A 66 18.49 8.02 -20.37
C SER A 66 17.68 9.05 -19.59
N GLN A 67 16.44 9.33 -20.02
CA GLN A 67 15.48 10.16 -19.29
C GLN A 67 14.28 9.34 -18.82
N MET A 68 13.96 9.47 -17.56
CA MET A 68 12.87 8.76 -16.89
C MET A 68 11.96 9.74 -16.15
N LEU A 69 10.69 9.40 -16.06
CA LEU A 69 9.74 10.14 -15.21
C LEU A 69 10.04 9.79 -13.74
N CYS A 70 10.45 10.78 -12.98
CA CYS A 70 10.64 10.67 -11.52
C CYS A 70 9.43 11.22 -10.78
N THR A 71 8.95 10.45 -9.81
CA THR A 71 7.86 10.86 -8.91
C THR A 71 8.20 10.47 -7.47
N LYS A 72 7.87 11.34 -6.52
CA LYS A 72 8.02 11.04 -5.10
C LYS A 72 6.83 10.25 -4.59
N PHE A 73 7.10 9.30 -3.71
CA PHE A 73 6.11 8.42 -3.12
C PHE A 73 6.20 8.38 -1.61
N ASP A 74 5.02 8.30 -1.01
CA ASP A 74 4.88 7.99 0.40
C ASP A 74 5.10 6.50 0.62
N VAL A 75 5.60 6.16 1.77
CA VAL A 75 5.78 4.79 2.23
C VAL A 75 4.93 4.59 3.48
N ILE A 76 4.31 3.44 3.63
CA ILE A 76 3.62 3.10 4.88
C ILE A 76 4.51 2.18 5.70
N GLU A 77 4.79 2.61 6.93
CA GLU A 77 5.47 1.78 7.93
C GLU A 77 4.42 1.05 8.77
N ALA A 78 4.57 -0.27 8.89
CA ALA A 78 3.82 -1.12 9.80
C ALA A 78 4.71 -1.55 10.96
N THR A 79 4.29 -1.26 12.20
CA THR A 79 4.92 -1.72 13.43
C THR A 79 4.00 -2.72 14.12
N TYR A 80 4.44 -3.95 14.32
CA TYR A 80 3.61 -5.02 14.85
C TYR A 80 4.40 -6.03 15.68
N VAL A 81 3.66 -6.80 16.50
CA VAL A 81 4.18 -7.94 17.26
C VAL A 81 3.42 -9.20 16.84
N LEU A 82 4.14 -10.24 16.45
CA LEU A 82 3.54 -11.54 16.14
C LEU A 82 3.07 -12.22 17.43
N THR A 83 1.91 -12.92 17.39
CA THR A 83 1.35 -13.58 18.56
C THR A 83 2.24 -14.68 19.17
N LYS A 84 3.26 -15.12 18.45
CA LYS A 84 4.23 -16.14 18.87
C LYS A 84 5.60 -15.57 19.19
N SER A 85 5.78 -14.26 19.15
CA SER A 85 7.02 -13.55 19.41
C SER A 85 6.73 -12.35 20.30
N GLU A 86 7.70 -11.96 21.13
CA GLU A 86 7.66 -10.69 21.87
C GLU A 86 8.39 -9.56 21.15
N GLU A 87 9.02 -9.88 20.02
CA GLU A 87 9.79 -8.92 19.24
C GLU A 87 8.87 -7.97 18.47
N THR A 88 9.14 -6.69 18.57
CA THR A 88 8.51 -5.66 17.76
C THR A 88 9.19 -5.60 16.40
N ILE A 89 8.42 -5.81 15.35
CA ILE A 89 8.90 -5.82 13.97
C ILE A 89 8.38 -4.56 13.27
N ARG A 90 9.29 -3.89 12.56
CA ARG A 90 8.97 -2.77 11.67
C ARG A 90 9.15 -3.21 10.22
N ARG A 91 8.20 -2.88 9.37
CA ARG A 91 8.26 -3.17 7.94
C ARG A 91 7.63 -2.06 7.14
N CYS A 92 8.31 -1.61 6.09
CA CYS A 92 7.80 -0.60 5.18
C CYS A 92 7.22 -1.25 3.92
N PHE A 93 6.17 -0.64 3.34
CA PHE A 93 5.58 -1.08 2.09
C PHE A 93 5.03 0.11 1.30
N ILE A 94 4.83 -0.07 0.00
CA ILE A 94 4.42 0.99 -0.93
C ILE A 94 3.00 0.86 -1.42
N GLY A 95 2.42 -0.35 -1.41
CA GLY A 95 1.11 -0.62 -2.01
C GLY A 95 0.04 -0.95 -0.98
N ARG A 96 0.16 -2.11 -0.31
CA ARG A 96 -0.96 -2.63 0.48
C ARG A 96 -0.58 -3.51 1.67
N ALA A 97 -1.41 -3.42 2.72
CA ALA A 97 -1.48 -4.40 3.79
C ALA A 97 -2.93 -4.81 4.06
N PHE A 98 -3.15 -6.04 4.46
CA PHE A 98 -4.45 -6.56 4.86
C PHE A 98 -4.40 -7.18 6.24
N ILE A 99 -5.41 -6.84 7.05
CA ILE A 99 -5.69 -7.50 8.33
C ILE A 99 -7.02 -8.22 8.20
N SER A 100 -7.06 -9.52 8.51
CA SER A 100 -8.27 -10.34 8.45
C SER A 100 -8.43 -11.12 9.75
N GLU A 101 -9.57 -10.94 10.43
CA GLU A 101 -9.87 -11.67 11.67
C GLU A 101 -10.22 -13.13 11.42
N LYS A 102 -10.86 -13.43 10.28
CA LYS A 102 -11.18 -14.78 9.81
C LYS A 102 -11.11 -14.83 8.29
N LEU A 103 -10.71 -15.97 7.74
CA LEU A 103 -10.36 -16.13 6.32
C LEU A 103 -11.44 -15.63 5.33
N PHE A 104 -12.72 -15.90 5.52
CA PHE A 104 -13.82 -15.45 4.65
C PHE A 104 -14.94 -14.74 5.41
N PHE A 105 -14.75 -14.59 6.71
CA PHE A 105 -15.73 -14.01 7.62
C PHE A 105 -14.99 -13.10 8.60
N GLY A 106 -15.74 -12.28 9.31
CA GLY A 106 -15.14 -11.34 10.24
C GLY A 106 -14.70 -10.05 9.55
N ARG A 107 -14.18 -9.16 10.33
CA ARG A 107 -13.69 -7.85 9.88
C ARG A 107 -12.46 -8.01 9.00
N THR A 108 -12.44 -7.31 7.88
CA THR A 108 -11.29 -7.24 7.00
C THR A 108 -10.94 -5.79 6.80
N ILE A 109 -9.67 -5.45 7.00
CA ILE A 109 -9.14 -4.09 6.88
C ILE A 109 -8.06 -4.13 5.81
N ALA A 110 -8.18 -3.27 4.81
CA ALA A 110 -7.14 -2.96 3.85
C ALA A 110 -6.54 -1.61 4.20
N VAL A 111 -5.23 -1.55 4.36
CA VAL A 111 -4.42 -0.33 4.50
C VAL A 111 -3.67 -0.16 3.20
N LEU A 112 -3.98 0.89 2.47
CA LEU A 112 -3.59 1.06 1.08
C LEU A 112 -2.89 2.41 0.87
N ASN A 113 -1.90 2.43 0.00
CA ASN A 113 -1.30 3.62 -0.58
C ASN A 113 -1.52 3.65 -2.10
N SER A 114 -2.10 2.59 -2.65
CA SER A 114 -2.47 2.45 -4.06
C SER A 114 -3.95 2.19 -4.21
N SER A 115 -4.57 2.67 -5.29
CA SER A 115 -5.98 2.43 -5.58
C SER A 115 -6.23 0.96 -5.89
N PHE A 116 -5.31 0.33 -6.63
CA PHE A 116 -5.50 -1.01 -7.14
C PHE A 116 -4.86 -2.10 -6.28
N VAL A 117 -5.57 -3.22 -6.18
CA VAL A 117 -5.06 -4.51 -5.73
C VAL A 117 -5.36 -5.52 -6.82
N GLY A 118 -4.37 -5.87 -7.62
CA GLY A 118 -4.55 -6.63 -8.84
C GLY A 118 -5.47 -5.89 -9.83
N ASN A 119 -6.59 -6.51 -10.20
CA ASN A 119 -7.56 -5.91 -11.12
C ASN A 119 -8.75 -5.23 -10.43
N ARG A 120 -8.64 -4.90 -9.15
CA ARG A 120 -9.71 -4.28 -8.36
C ARG A 120 -9.28 -2.93 -7.82
N ASP A 121 -10.10 -1.93 -8.06
CA ASP A 121 -9.98 -0.62 -7.44
C ASP A 121 -10.61 -0.66 -6.04
N TRP A 122 -9.75 -0.84 -5.02
CA TRP A 122 -10.15 -0.90 -3.62
C TRP A 122 -10.34 0.48 -3.02
N ALA A 123 -9.51 1.44 -3.45
CA ALA A 123 -9.45 2.78 -2.89
C ALA A 123 -9.48 3.83 -4.01
N PRO A 124 -10.66 4.16 -4.58
CA PRO A 124 -10.77 5.06 -5.74
C PRO A 124 -10.28 6.49 -5.52
N LYS A 125 -10.01 6.86 -4.26
CA LYS A 125 -9.48 8.19 -3.88
C LYS A 125 -8.03 8.16 -3.48
N ALA A 126 -7.38 6.97 -3.47
CA ALA A 126 -6.00 6.84 -3.05
C ALA A 126 -5.07 7.62 -3.97
N HIS A 127 -4.14 8.33 -3.35
CA HIS A 127 -3.07 9.04 -4.03
C HIS A 127 -1.75 8.76 -3.30
N PRO A 128 -0.76 8.17 -3.96
CA PRO A 128 0.43 7.65 -3.30
C PRO A 128 1.45 8.73 -2.87
N ASN A 129 1.08 10.00 -2.89
CA ASN A 129 1.89 11.13 -2.42
C ASN A 129 1.01 12.23 -1.80
N ASP A 130 -0.01 11.88 -1.03
CA ASP A 130 -0.87 12.86 -0.36
C ASP A 130 -0.67 12.90 1.17
N GLY A 131 0.32 12.14 1.68
CA GLY A 131 0.62 12.04 3.10
C GLY A 131 -0.43 11.23 3.87
N LYS A 132 -1.21 10.38 3.18
CA LYS A 132 -2.28 9.60 3.79
C LYS A 132 -2.22 8.14 3.35
N LEU A 133 -2.71 7.29 4.23
CA LEU A 133 -3.11 5.92 3.92
C LEU A 133 -4.62 5.86 3.72
N ASP A 134 -5.05 5.00 2.82
CA ASP A 134 -6.44 4.73 2.55
C ASP A 134 -6.89 3.48 3.29
N LEU A 135 -7.82 3.65 4.21
CA LEU A 135 -8.36 2.57 5.03
C LEU A 135 -9.70 2.12 4.47
N VAL A 136 -9.77 0.86 4.01
CA VAL A 136 -11.01 0.23 3.55
C VAL A 136 -11.35 -0.91 4.50
N GLU A 137 -12.46 -0.77 5.20
CA GLU A 137 -12.93 -1.76 6.16
C GLU A 137 -14.20 -2.45 5.68
N LEU A 138 -14.15 -3.76 5.56
CA LEU A 138 -15.31 -4.63 5.33
C LEU A 138 -15.82 -5.12 6.68
N ASP A 139 -17.05 -4.76 7.01
CA ASP A 139 -17.70 -5.14 8.28
C ASP A 139 -17.79 -6.67 8.43
N GLY A 140 -17.54 -7.14 9.65
CA GLY A 140 -17.60 -8.57 9.99
C GLY A 140 -18.96 -9.22 9.82
N SER A 141 -20.04 -8.42 9.80
CA SER A 141 -21.41 -8.88 9.56
C SER A 141 -21.74 -9.09 8.07
N MET A 142 -20.83 -8.74 7.15
CA MET A 142 -21.02 -9.04 5.73
C MET A 142 -21.00 -10.55 5.49
N ASN A 143 -22.07 -11.05 4.89
CA ASN A 143 -22.10 -12.44 4.44
C ASN A 143 -21.27 -12.63 3.15
N VAL A 144 -21.01 -13.89 2.79
CA VAL A 144 -20.18 -14.26 1.62
C VAL A 144 -20.71 -13.63 0.34
N ARG A 145 -22.04 -13.64 0.13
CA ARG A 145 -22.65 -13.07 -1.08
C ARG A 145 -22.41 -11.57 -1.18
N GLN A 146 -22.53 -10.83 -0.08
CA GLN A 146 -22.26 -9.39 -0.04
C GLN A 146 -20.79 -9.10 -0.33
N ARG A 147 -19.86 -9.90 0.25
CA ARG A 147 -18.42 -9.77 -0.02
C ARG A 147 -18.08 -10.02 -1.49
N LEU A 148 -18.63 -11.08 -2.09
CA LEU A 148 -18.42 -11.38 -3.51
C LEU A 148 -18.99 -10.28 -4.41
N THR A 149 -20.13 -9.71 -4.06
CA THR A 149 -20.73 -8.57 -4.78
C THR A 149 -19.84 -7.34 -4.67
N ALA A 150 -19.34 -7.01 -3.47
CA ALA A 150 -18.40 -5.91 -3.26
C ALA A 150 -17.13 -6.10 -4.09
N LEU A 151 -16.51 -7.29 -4.06
CA LEU A 151 -15.32 -7.62 -4.86
C LEU A 151 -15.59 -7.54 -6.37
N LYS A 152 -16.81 -7.81 -6.84
CA LYS A 152 -17.20 -7.62 -8.24
C LYS A 152 -17.29 -6.14 -8.59
N LEU A 153 -17.92 -5.34 -7.72
CA LEU A 153 -18.08 -3.89 -7.91
C LEU A 153 -16.73 -3.14 -7.82
N MET A 154 -15.76 -3.65 -7.06
CA MET A 154 -14.40 -3.11 -7.01
C MET A 154 -13.68 -3.17 -8.37
N LYS A 155 -14.12 -3.99 -9.33
CA LYS A 155 -13.53 -3.98 -10.68
C LYS A 155 -13.77 -2.67 -11.43
N SER A 156 -14.83 -1.97 -11.07
CA SER A 156 -15.22 -0.68 -11.65
C SER A 156 -15.18 0.48 -10.64
N GLY A 157 -14.60 0.27 -9.44
CA GLY A 157 -14.56 1.28 -8.39
C GLY A 157 -15.93 1.66 -7.81
N SER A 158 -17.01 0.91 -8.15
CA SER A 158 -18.39 1.26 -7.78
C SER A 158 -18.93 0.55 -6.54
N HIS A 159 -18.02 0.04 -5.68
CA HIS A 159 -18.38 -0.61 -4.42
C HIS A 159 -18.69 0.39 -3.28
N LEU A 160 -18.45 1.67 -3.49
CA LEU A 160 -18.73 2.76 -2.57
C LEU A 160 -19.74 3.74 -3.17
N PRO A 161 -20.66 4.32 -2.34
CA PRO A 161 -20.84 4.06 -0.90
C PRO A 161 -21.55 2.72 -0.62
N HIS A 162 -21.25 2.09 0.52
CA HIS A 162 -21.91 0.85 0.95
C HIS A 162 -22.06 0.84 2.48
N PRO A 163 -23.23 0.46 3.06
CA PRO A 163 -23.48 0.58 4.50
C PRO A 163 -22.57 -0.28 5.38
N LYS A 164 -21.94 -1.30 4.82
CA LYS A 164 -21.03 -2.21 5.51
C LYS A 164 -19.59 -2.12 5.02
N ILE A 165 -19.25 -1.08 4.25
CA ILE A 165 -17.87 -0.78 3.84
C ILE A 165 -17.56 0.63 4.28
N ARG A 166 -16.58 0.79 5.15
CA ARG A 166 -16.08 2.08 5.58
C ARG A 166 -14.83 2.43 4.80
N TYR A 167 -14.71 3.69 4.43
CA TYR A 167 -13.55 4.24 3.73
C TYR A 167 -13.11 5.52 4.41
N ASN A 168 -11.84 5.59 4.81
CA ASN A 168 -11.24 6.74 5.47
C ASN A 168 -9.84 7.00 4.88
N GLN A 169 -9.41 8.26 4.92
CA GLN A 169 -8.04 8.68 4.62
C GLN A 169 -7.41 9.23 5.90
N LEU A 170 -6.29 8.66 6.32
CA LEU A 170 -5.65 8.92 7.60
C LEU A 170 -4.13 9.05 7.41
N SER A 171 -3.44 9.80 8.29
CA SER A 171 -1.97 9.82 8.32
C SER A 171 -1.38 8.64 9.11
N GLU A 172 -2.18 8.09 10.01
CA GLU A 172 -1.81 6.96 10.86
C GLU A 172 -3.04 6.12 11.20
N TYR A 173 -2.85 4.85 11.49
CA TYR A 173 -3.93 3.95 11.89
C TYR A 173 -3.41 2.90 12.88
N GLU A 174 -4.14 2.71 13.97
CA GLU A 174 -3.86 1.68 14.96
C GLU A 174 -4.94 0.60 14.92
N TYR A 175 -4.51 -0.64 14.75
CA TYR A 175 -5.34 -1.83 14.87
C TYR A 175 -5.05 -2.54 16.18
N ALA A 176 -6.07 -2.78 16.98
CA ALA A 176 -6.00 -3.60 18.18
C ALA A 176 -7.19 -4.52 18.27
N THR A 177 -6.97 -5.73 18.79
CA THR A 177 -8.01 -6.75 18.99
C THR A 177 -7.65 -7.71 20.12
N ASP A 178 -8.64 -8.20 20.86
CA ASP A 178 -8.45 -9.27 21.85
C ASP A 178 -8.22 -10.66 21.21
N ARG A 179 -8.58 -10.78 19.92
CA ARG A 179 -8.41 -12.02 19.15
C ARG A 179 -7.26 -11.86 18.16
N SER A 180 -6.64 -12.97 17.76
CA SER A 180 -5.63 -12.93 16.73
C SER A 180 -6.24 -12.67 15.35
N ALA A 181 -5.59 -11.81 14.57
CA ALA A 181 -5.91 -11.54 13.17
C ALA A 181 -4.71 -11.86 12.29
N SER A 182 -4.95 -12.25 11.04
CA SER A 182 -3.89 -12.48 10.06
C SER A 182 -3.46 -11.18 9.41
N LEU A 183 -2.16 -10.87 9.44
CA LEU A 183 -1.55 -9.77 8.69
C LEU A 183 -0.90 -10.29 7.41
N SER A 184 -1.14 -9.60 6.31
CA SER A 184 -0.37 -9.75 5.07
C SER A 184 0.07 -8.39 4.55
N ILE A 185 1.28 -8.30 3.97
CA ILE A 185 1.86 -7.09 3.39
C ILE A 185 2.33 -7.43 1.98
N GLU A 186 1.97 -6.63 1.00
CA GLU A 186 2.19 -6.85 -0.45
C GLU A 186 1.77 -8.25 -0.93
N GLY A 187 0.69 -8.78 -0.34
CA GLY A 187 0.18 -10.12 -0.65
C GLY A 187 0.93 -11.27 0.03
N VAL A 188 2.04 -11.02 0.71
CA VAL A 188 2.77 -12.02 1.49
C VAL A 188 2.19 -12.11 2.89
N ARG A 189 1.86 -13.33 3.32
CA ARG A 189 1.38 -13.57 4.68
C ARG A 189 2.52 -13.41 5.69
N ILE A 190 2.36 -12.47 6.62
CA ILE A 190 3.34 -12.18 7.67
C ILE A 190 3.11 -13.11 8.89
N GLY A 191 1.87 -13.20 9.35
CA GLY A 191 1.54 -14.02 10.52
C GLY A 191 0.29 -13.55 11.24
N SER A 192 0.13 -14.03 12.48
CA SER A 192 -0.98 -13.63 13.35
C SER A 192 -0.54 -12.52 14.30
N ILE A 193 -1.35 -11.48 14.41
CA ILE A 193 -1.13 -10.30 15.24
C ILE A 193 -2.33 -10.02 16.14
N ARG A 194 -2.14 -9.25 17.19
CA ARG A 194 -3.21 -8.63 18.00
C ARG A 194 -3.18 -7.11 17.91
N HIS A 195 -2.02 -6.56 17.57
CA HIS A 195 -1.79 -5.14 17.46
C HIS A 195 -0.92 -4.85 16.25
N CYS A 196 -1.23 -3.78 15.53
CA CYS A 196 -0.41 -3.23 14.46
C CYS A 196 -0.66 -1.72 14.36
N PHE A 197 0.41 -0.96 14.30
CA PHE A 197 0.37 0.48 14.05
C PHE A 197 0.90 0.76 12.65
N PHE A 198 0.19 1.58 11.90
CA PHE A 198 0.58 2.04 10.57
C PHE A 198 0.80 3.54 10.59
N ASN A 199 1.88 3.99 9.98
CA ASN A 199 2.24 5.39 9.87
C ASN A 199 2.70 5.70 8.45
N VAL A 200 2.30 6.84 7.89
CA VAL A 200 2.76 7.31 6.59
C VAL A 200 4.08 8.05 6.76
N LEU A 201 5.05 7.68 5.94
CA LEU A 201 6.34 8.36 5.78
C LEU A 201 6.32 9.13 4.46
N PRO A 202 6.07 10.44 4.47
CA PRO A 202 5.90 11.21 3.24
C PRO A 202 7.20 11.32 2.44
N ASP A 203 7.07 11.32 1.10
CA ASP A 203 8.19 11.55 0.16
C ASP A 203 9.40 10.61 0.38
N ALA A 204 9.19 9.41 0.91
CA ALA A 204 10.27 8.53 1.36
C ALA A 204 11.03 7.83 0.23
N VAL A 205 10.44 7.71 -0.96
CA VAL A 205 11.02 7.02 -2.12
C VAL A 205 10.81 7.84 -3.38
N ASN A 206 11.83 7.88 -4.25
CA ASN A 206 11.68 8.32 -5.64
C ASN A 206 11.40 7.10 -6.52
N LEU A 207 10.28 7.12 -7.25
CA LEU A 207 9.95 6.08 -8.23
C LEU A 207 10.21 6.58 -9.65
N TYR A 208 10.87 5.74 -10.44
CA TYR A 208 11.28 5.99 -11.83
C TYR A 208 10.58 5.02 -12.78
N TRP A 209 10.02 5.59 -13.87
CA TRP A 209 9.25 4.87 -14.89
C TRP A 209 9.80 5.05 -16.29
#